data_8fd272928fc9f326f2c38d9ca2e59544
#
_entry.id   8fd272928fc9f326f2c38d9ca2e59544
#
_cell.length_a   1.000
_cell.length_b   1.000
_cell.length_c   1.000
_cell.angle_alpha   90.00
_cell.angle_beta   90.00
_cell.angle_gamma   90.00
#
_symmetry.space_group_name_H-M   'P 1'
#
loop_
_entity.id
_entity.type
_entity.pdbx_description
1 polymer ?
#
loop_
_entity_poly.entity_id
_entity_poly.type
_entity_poly.pdbx_seq_one_letter_code
_entity_poly.pdbx_strand_id
1 'polypeptide(L)'
;MDKRWNLIWFKIQKLNNYWKKKEKLILFVLAAAQFTHIVDFMIMMPLGNYLMPYFKISTQQFSFLVSAYTFSAAASGFTAAFFVDGFDRKKVLLFGYTGFIIGTLACGLAPSFYLLLVARVLAGLFGGLIGAQVLSIISDIFPYEQRGKAMGSVMSAFAIASTFGVPFALYLANLISWHAP
;
A
#
# COMPACT_ATOMS: atom_id res chain seq x y z
N MET A 1 -1.99 31.89 33.58
CA MET A 1 -1.77 31.00 32.42
C MET A 1 -0.35 30.47 32.47
N ASP A 2 -0.20 29.17 32.66
CA ASP A 2 1.04 28.55 33.16
C ASP A 2 2.15 28.59 32.06
N LYS A 3 3.37 29.05 32.45
CA LYS A 3 4.56 29.07 31.58
C LYS A 3 4.85 27.73 30.93
N ARG A 4 4.39 26.63 31.53
CA ARG A 4 4.50 25.25 31.02
C ARG A 4 3.68 25.03 29.74
N TRP A 5 2.48 25.59 29.65
CA TRP A 5 1.63 25.48 28.45
C TRP A 5 2.19 26.28 27.26
N ASN A 6 2.78 27.45 27.53
CA ASN A 6 3.43 28.23 26.46
C ASN A 6 4.68 27.52 25.90
N LEU A 7 5.46 26.83 26.75
CA LEU A 7 6.59 26.01 26.30
C LEU A 7 6.13 24.78 25.50
N ILE A 8 5.05 24.15 25.89
CA ILE A 8 4.45 23.02 25.16
C ILE A 8 3.90 23.50 23.81
N TRP A 9 3.17 24.63 23.78
CA TRP A 9 2.65 25.23 22.56
C TRP A 9 3.77 25.66 21.61
N PHE A 10 4.83 26.28 22.11
CA PHE A 10 5.99 26.65 21.31
C PHE A 10 6.74 25.43 20.76
N LYS A 11 6.86 24.36 21.54
CA LYS A 11 7.38 23.07 21.07
C LYS A 11 6.49 22.44 20.00
N ILE A 12 5.18 22.49 20.15
CA ILE A 12 4.21 21.98 19.16
C ILE A 12 4.26 22.81 17.89
N GLN A 13 4.33 24.13 17.95
CA GLN A 13 4.50 24.99 16.76
C GLN A 13 5.85 24.77 16.05
N LYS A 14 6.91 24.59 16.84
CA LYS A 14 8.23 24.26 16.30
C LYS A 14 8.23 22.87 15.64
N LEU A 15 7.47 21.91 16.14
CA LEU A 15 7.24 20.60 15.55
C LEU A 15 6.40 20.67 14.25
N ASN A 16 5.50 21.64 14.12
CA ASN A 16 4.69 21.81 12.90
C ASN A 16 5.45 22.44 11.73
N ASN A 17 6.54 23.16 12.00
CA ASN A 17 7.37 23.81 10.96
C ASN A 17 8.60 22.97 10.58
N TYR A 18 8.70 21.73 11.06
CA TYR A 18 9.93 20.93 11.05
C TYR A 18 10.22 20.21 9.74
N TRP A 19 9.25 20.05 8.84
CA TRP A 19 9.51 19.33 7.62
C TRP A 19 9.85 20.28 6.48
N LYS A 20 11.09 20.15 5.98
CA LYS A 20 11.52 20.82 4.77
C LYS A 20 10.59 20.41 3.62
N LYS A 21 10.45 21.29 2.62
CA LYS A 21 9.59 21.05 1.45
C LYS A 21 9.83 19.68 0.78
N LYS A 22 11.07 19.21 0.79
CA LYS A 22 11.49 17.90 0.27
C LYS A 22 10.94 16.73 1.10
N GLU A 23 10.96 16.82 2.42
CA GLU A 23 10.45 15.77 3.31
C GLU A 23 8.94 15.58 3.19
N LYS A 24 8.19 16.68 3.07
CA LYS A 24 6.75 16.66 2.80
C LYS A 24 6.43 15.99 1.46
N LEU A 25 7.21 16.28 0.43
CA LEU A 25 7.05 15.65 -0.89
C LEU A 25 7.32 14.15 -0.83
N ILE A 26 8.37 13.74 -0.12
CA ILE A 26 8.69 12.32 0.06
C ILE A 26 7.55 11.61 0.78
N LEU A 27 7.05 12.16 1.89
CA LEU A 27 5.91 11.59 2.61
C LEU A 27 4.66 11.48 1.75
N PHE A 28 4.39 12.48 0.92
CA PHE A 28 3.26 12.44 0.00
C PHE A 28 3.41 11.32 -1.03
N VAL A 29 4.59 11.16 -1.63
CA VAL A 29 4.87 10.09 -2.60
C VAL A 29 4.76 8.70 -1.94
N LEU A 30 5.31 8.55 -0.72
CA LEU A 30 5.22 7.29 0.03
C LEU A 30 3.77 6.97 0.43
N ALA A 31 3.01 8.00 0.85
CA ALA A 31 1.59 7.83 1.17
C ALA A 31 0.76 7.47 -0.06
N ALA A 32 1.06 8.07 -1.22
CA ALA A 32 0.39 7.73 -2.49
C ALA A 32 0.70 6.29 -2.93
N ALA A 33 1.96 5.86 -2.84
CA ALA A 33 2.34 4.47 -3.13
C ALA A 33 1.65 3.49 -2.17
N GLN A 34 1.58 3.82 -0.89
CA GLN A 34 0.90 3.00 0.11
C GLN A 34 -0.61 2.97 -0.13
N PHE A 35 -1.22 4.10 -0.51
CA PHE A 35 -2.64 4.19 -0.84
C PHE A 35 -3.02 3.23 -1.97
N THR A 36 -2.32 3.25 -3.10
CA THR A 36 -2.61 2.37 -4.24
C THR A 36 -2.49 0.90 -3.89
N HIS A 37 -1.44 0.52 -3.16
CA HIS A 37 -1.22 -0.84 -2.68
C HIS A 37 -2.34 -1.30 -1.72
N ILE A 38 -2.79 -0.42 -0.81
CA ILE A 38 -3.86 -0.73 0.15
C ILE A 38 -5.21 -0.88 -0.57
N VAL A 39 -5.52 0.01 -1.52
CA VAL A 39 -6.77 -0.08 -2.29
C VAL A 39 -6.83 -1.39 -3.06
N ASP A 40 -5.76 -1.78 -3.76
CA ASP A 40 -5.69 -3.06 -4.50
C ASP A 40 -5.92 -4.27 -3.59
N PHE A 41 -5.36 -4.25 -2.38
CA PHE A 41 -5.59 -5.29 -1.39
C PHE A 41 -7.04 -5.31 -0.89
N MET A 42 -7.57 -4.15 -0.49
CA MET A 42 -8.88 -4.06 0.18
C MET A 42 -10.05 -4.30 -0.77
N ILE A 43 -9.94 -3.87 -2.03
CA ILE A 43 -11.03 -4.01 -3.00
C ILE A 43 -11.34 -5.46 -3.34
N MET A 44 -10.39 -6.37 -3.14
CA MET A 44 -10.58 -7.77 -3.45
C MET A 44 -11.75 -8.39 -2.70
N MET A 45 -11.94 -8.01 -1.42
CA MET A 45 -13.03 -8.53 -0.61
C MET A 45 -14.42 -8.24 -1.20
N PRO A 46 -14.80 -6.98 -1.45
CA PRO A 46 -16.10 -6.66 -2.05
C PRO A 46 -16.21 -7.11 -3.52
N LEU A 47 -15.11 -7.20 -4.27
CA LEU A 47 -15.10 -7.76 -5.63
C LEU A 47 -15.45 -9.27 -5.65
N GLY A 48 -15.37 -9.96 -4.54
CA GLY A 48 -15.76 -11.38 -4.45
C GLY A 48 -17.17 -11.67 -4.99
N ASN A 49 -18.10 -10.74 -4.77
CA ASN A 49 -19.48 -10.86 -5.28
C ASN A 49 -19.56 -10.88 -6.83
N TYR A 50 -18.58 -10.33 -7.52
CA TYR A 50 -18.47 -10.32 -8.98
C TYR A 50 -17.60 -11.47 -9.49
N LEU A 51 -16.49 -11.75 -8.81
CA LEU A 51 -15.49 -12.73 -9.25
C LEU A 51 -15.98 -14.17 -9.07
N MET A 52 -16.69 -14.48 -7.97
CA MET A 52 -17.17 -15.83 -7.72
C MET A 52 -18.14 -16.33 -8.82
N PRO A 53 -19.19 -15.57 -9.20
CA PRO A 53 -20.07 -16.01 -10.30
C PRO A 53 -19.37 -15.96 -11.65
N TYR A 54 -18.49 -15.00 -11.91
CA TYR A 54 -17.78 -14.85 -13.19
C TYR A 54 -16.88 -16.05 -13.49
N PHE A 55 -16.04 -16.44 -12.53
CA PHE A 55 -15.14 -17.59 -12.66
C PHE A 55 -15.76 -18.91 -12.24
N LYS A 56 -17.01 -18.91 -11.76
CA LYS A 56 -17.73 -20.10 -11.23
C LYS A 56 -16.92 -20.80 -10.11
N ILE A 57 -16.32 -20.03 -9.22
CA ILE A 57 -15.47 -20.48 -8.13
C ILE A 57 -16.22 -20.53 -6.80
N SER A 58 -15.79 -21.42 -5.93
CA SER A 58 -16.31 -21.53 -4.56
C SER A 58 -15.72 -20.44 -3.66
N THR A 59 -16.36 -20.21 -2.51
CA THR A 59 -15.85 -19.32 -1.45
C THR A 59 -14.46 -19.73 -0.98
N GLN A 60 -14.16 -21.02 -0.93
CA GLN A 60 -12.83 -21.52 -0.61
C GLN A 60 -11.78 -21.08 -1.65
N GLN A 61 -12.07 -21.25 -2.92
CA GLN A 61 -11.17 -20.81 -4.00
C GLN A 61 -10.98 -19.30 -3.98
N PHE A 62 -12.02 -18.54 -3.70
CA PHE A 62 -11.90 -17.08 -3.51
C PHE A 62 -11.01 -16.74 -2.32
N SER A 63 -11.15 -17.45 -1.19
CA SER A 63 -10.27 -17.26 -0.02
C SER A 63 -8.80 -17.55 -0.36
N PHE A 64 -8.50 -18.49 -1.25
CA PHE A 64 -7.14 -18.71 -1.74
C PHE A 64 -6.59 -17.53 -2.53
N LEU A 65 -7.41 -16.81 -3.32
CA LEU A 65 -6.97 -15.59 -4.02
C LEU A 65 -6.53 -14.51 -3.04
N VAL A 66 -7.33 -14.27 -1.99
CA VAL A 66 -7.02 -13.27 -0.97
C VAL A 66 -5.78 -13.69 -0.16
N SER A 67 -5.72 -14.95 0.25
CA SER A 67 -4.60 -15.48 1.03
C SER A 67 -3.30 -15.51 0.25
N ALA A 68 -3.33 -15.85 -1.04
CA ALA A 68 -2.16 -15.91 -1.89
C ALA A 68 -1.44 -14.56 -1.97
N TYR A 69 -2.19 -13.46 -2.11
CA TYR A 69 -1.64 -12.12 -2.05
C TYR A 69 -0.98 -11.82 -0.70
N THR A 70 -1.67 -12.10 0.39
CA THR A 70 -1.17 -11.82 1.75
C THR A 70 0.09 -12.62 2.07
N PHE A 71 0.09 -13.92 1.74
CA PHE A 71 1.27 -14.76 1.96
C PHE A 71 2.47 -14.33 1.12
N SER A 72 2.27 -14.02 -0.15
CA SER A 72 3.33 -13.55 -1.02
C SER A 72 3.87 -12.19 -0.58
N ALA A 73 3.00 -11.27 -0.14
CA ALA A 73 3.41 -9.98 0.41
C ALA A 73 4.22 -10.15 1.72
N ALA A 74 3.78 -11.02 2.61
CA ALA A 74 4.51 -11.31 3.84
C ALA A 74 5.90 -11.93 3.55
N ALA A 75 5.97 -12.92 2.66
CA ALA A 75 7.21 -13.55 2.25
C ALA A 75 8.18 -12.55 1.61
N SER A 76 7.68 -11.70 0.70
CA SER A 76 8.48 -10.66 0.06
C SER A 76 8.94 -9.59 1.04
N GLY A 77 8.08 -9.09 1.90
CA GLY A 77 8.43 -8.11 2.93
C GLY A 77 9.48 -8.64 3.90
N PHE A 78 9.36 -9.91 4.31
CA PHE A 78 10.35 -10.57 5.17
C PHE A 78 11.69 -10.74 4.47
N THR A 79 11.71 -11.25 3.25
CA THR A 79 12.96 -11.44 2.49
C THR A 79 13.59 -10.10 2.14
N ALA A 80 12.81 -9.07 1.83
CA ALA A 80 13.32 -7.73 1.57
C ALA A 80 14.16 -7.18 2.72
N ALA A 81 13.80 -7.49 3.97
CA ALA A 81 14.55 -7.04 5.14
C ALA A 81 16.02 -7.53 5.17
N PHE A 82 16.34 -8.63 4.49
CA PHE A 82 17.71 -9.18 4.46
C PHE A 82 18.54 -8.69 3.25
N PHE A 83 17.89 -8.36 2.14
CA PHE A 83 18.60 -8.10 0.88
C PHE A 83 18.59 -6.65 0.45
N VAL A 84 17.62 -5.87 0.90
CA VAL A 84 17.36 -4.52 0.36
C VAL A 84 18.34 -3.48 0.88
N ASP A 85 19.00 -3.71 2.01
CA ASP A 85 19.93 -2.74 2.61
C ASP A 85 21.17 -2.46 1.74
N GLY A 86 21.52 -3.39 0.85
CA GLY A 86 22.62 -3.21 -0.11
C GLY A 86 22.28 -2.43 -1.37
N PHE A 87 21.01 -2.05 -1.57
CA PHE A 87 20.54 -1.41 -2.78
C PHE A 87 20.02 0.02 -2.53
N ASP A 88 20.06 0.85 -3.57
CA ASP A 88 19.48 2.20 -3.55
C ASP A 88 17.96 2.13 -3.30
N ARG A 89 17.50 2.76 -2.20
CA ARG A 89 16.09 2.75 -1.76
C ARG A 89 15.11 3.17 -2.87
N LYS A 90 15.50 4.20 -3.65
CA LYS A 90 14.68 4.70 -4.75
C LYS A 90 14.54 3.67 -5.86
N LYS A 91 15.63 2.99 -6.23
CA LYS A 91 15.62 1.97 -7.29
C LYS A 91 14.77 0.78 -6.89
N VAL A 92 14.88 0.33 -5.65
CA VAL A 92 14.07 -0.79 -5.13
C VAL A 92 12.60 -0.42 -5.05
N LEU A 93 12.26 0.79 -4.59
CA LEU A 93 10.88 1.25 -4.56
C LEU A 93 10.28 1.34 -5.97
N LEU A 94 11.03 1.89 -6.94
CA LEU A 94 10.57 1.98 -8.32
C LEU A 94 10.40 0.59 -8.95
N PHE A 95 11.33 -0.33 -8.71
CA PHE A 95 11.22 -1.72 -9.16
C PHE A 95 9.98 -2.39 -8.57
N GLY A 96 9.80 -2.28 -7.25
CA GLY A 96 8.62 -2.81 -6.55
C GLY A 96 7.32 -2.24 -7.11
N TYR A 97 7.27 -0.92 -7.31
CA TYR A 97 6.07 -0.25 -7.80
C TYR A 97 5.76 -0.60 -9.27
N THR A 98 6.79 -0.70 -10.12
CA THR A 98 6.61 -1.13 -11.52
C THR A 98 6.09 -2.57 -11.60
N GLY A 99 6.68 -3.48 -10.81
CA GLY A 99 6.21 -4.86 -10.77
C GLY A 99 4.80 -4.99 -10.19
N PHE A 100 4.46 -4.16 -9.19
CA PHE A 100 3.11 -4.07 -8.64
C PHE A 100 2.09 -3.63 -9.70
N ILE A 101 2.38 -2.57 -10.48
CA ILE A 101 1.51 -2.13 -11.57
C ILE A 101 1.30 -3.26 -12.59
N ILE A 102 2.36 -3.95 -12.99
CA ILE A 102 2.27 -5.07 -13.94
C ILE A 102 1.40 -6.19 -13.36
N GLY A 103 1.59 -6.53 -12.08
CA GLY A 103 0.80 -7.55 -11.39
C GLY A 103 -0.69 -7.17 -11.30
N THR A 104 -0.99 -5.92 -10.95
CA THR A 104 -2.37 -5.41 -10.88
C THR A 104 -3.04 -5.36 -12.25
N LEU A 105 -2.34 -4.91 -13.28
CA LEU A 105 -2.85 -4.96 -14.66
C LEU A 105 -3.10 -6.40 -15.12
N ALA A 106 -2.22 -7.34 -14.78
CA ALA A 106 -2.44 -8.75 -15.07
C ALA A 106 -3.67 -9.31 -14.34
N CYS A 107 -3.97 -8.84 -13.13
CA CYS A 107 -5.21 -9.18 -12.42
C CYS A 107 -6.44 -8.71 -13.19
N GLY A 108 -6.45 -7.45 -13.66
CA GLY A 108 -7.55 -6.89 -14.43
C GLY A 108 -7.75 -7.56 -15.79
N LEU A 109 -6.70 -8.13 -16.39
CA LEU A 109 -6.74 -8.78 -17.68
C LEU A 109 -6.89 -10.32 -17.60
N ALA A 110 -7.03 -10.88 -16.40
CA ALA A 110 -7.01 -12.32 -16.21
C ALA A 110 -8.28 -13.01 -16.76
N PRO A 111 -8.17 -13.88 -17.79
CA PRO A 111 -9.30 -14.60 -18.39
C PRO A 111 -9.69 -15.85 -17.58
N SER A 112 -8.88 -16.29 -16.62
CA SER A 112 -9.12 -17.49 -15.84
C SER A 112 -8.71 -17.32 -14.37
N PHE A 113 -9.33 -18.12 -13.52
CA PHE A 113 -9.02 -18.17 -12.08
C PHE A 113 -7.53 -18.40 -11.79
N TYR A 114 -6.90 -19.35 -12.50
CA TYR A 114 -5.49 -19.67 -12.26
C TYR A 114 -4.56 -18.51 -12.64
N LEU A 115 -4.87 -17.81 -13.74
CA LEU A 115 -4.08 -16.65 -14.14
C LEU A 115 -4.28 -15.49 -13.15
N LEU A 116 -5.49 -15.28 -12.67
CA LEU A 116 -5.77 -14.32 -11.61
C LEU A 116 -5.01 -14.67 -10.32
N LEU A 117 -4.95 -15.96 -9.95
CA LEU A 117 -4.18 -16.39 -8.79
C LEU A 117 -2.68 -16.09 -8.93
N VAL A 118 -2.09 -16.40 -10.09
CA VAL A 118 -0.68 -16.08 -10.35
C VAL A 118 -0.43 -14.56 -10.33
N ALA A 119 -1.32 -13.79 -10.95
CA ALA A 119 -1.23 -12.33 -10.94
C ALA A 119 -1.33 -11.76 -9.51
N ARG A 120 -2.18 -12.33 -8.65
CA ARG A 120 -2.29 -11.97 -7.22
C ARG A 120 -1.03 -12.30 -6.43
N VAL A 121 -0.39 -13.43 -6.69
CA VAL A 121 0.91 -13.75 -6.09
C VAL A 121 1.96 -12.73 -6.51
N LEU A 122 2.03 -12.39 -7.80
CA LEU A 122 2.97 -11.38 -8.30
C LEU A 122 2.70 -10.00 -7.69
N ALA A 123 1.45 -9.53 -7.72
CA ALA A 123 1.07 -8.25 -7.11
C ALA A 123 1.40 -8.22 -5.62
N GLY A 124 1.17 -9.32 -4.89
CA GLY A 124 1.50 -9.46 -3.48
C GLY A 124 3.01 -9.38 -3.22
N LEU A 125 3.84 -10.09 -4.01
CA LEU A 125 5.30 -10.04 -3.88
C LEU A 125 5.82 -8.59 -4.00
N PHE A 126 5.39 -7.87 -5.00
CA PHE A 126 5.80 -6.48 -5.19
C PHE A 126 5.16 -5.53 -4.17
N GLY A 127 3.92 -5.78 -3.77
CA GLY A 127 3.25 -5.03 -2.72
C GLY A 127 3.94 -5.12 -1.36
N GLY A 128 4.39 -6.32 -0.97
CA GLY A 128 5.18 -6.54 0.24
C GLY A 128 6.52 -5.80 0.22
N LEU A 129 7.18 -5.80 -0.95
CA LEU A 129 8.41 -5.04 -1.16
C LEU A 129 8.19 -3.53 -1.01
N ILE A 130 7.08 -2.98 -1.55
CA ILE A 130 6.71 -1.57 -1.39
C ILE A 130 6.52 -1.23 0.09
N GLY A 131 5.75 -2.03 0.83
CA GLY A 131 5.51 -1.82 2.26
C GLY A 131 6.81 -1.78 3.07
N ALA A 132 7.72 -2.73 2.85
CA ALA A 132 9.02 -2.76 3.49
C ALA A 132 9.87 -1.53 3.15
N GLN A 133 9.87 -1.11 1.87
CA GLN A 133 10.62 0.08 1.42
C GLN A 133 10.09 1.38 2.02
N VAL A 134 8.79 1.54 2.13
CA VAL A 134 8.18 2.72 2.77
C VAL A 134 8.68 2.88 4.20
N LEU A 135 8.70 1.79 4.98
CA LEU A 135 9.20 1.81 6.36
C LEU A 135 10.70 2.12 6.43
N SER A 136 11.50 1.50 5.55
CA SER A 136 12.96 1.72 5.47
C SER A 136 13.28 3.17 5.10
N ILE A 137 12.63 3.74 4.10
CA ILE A 137 12.84 5.14 3.67
C ILE A 137 12.49 6.12 4.80
N ILE A 138 11.41 5.87 5.55
CA ILE A 138 11.04 6.71 6.68
C ILE A 138 12.12 6.64 7.76
N SER A 139 12.65 5.44 8.07
CA SER A 139 13.68 5.28 9.09
C SER A 139 15.03 5.88 8.68
N ASP A 140 15.34 5.95 7.39
CA ASP A 140 16.58 6.53 6.88
C ASP A 140 16.55 8.07 6.82
N ILE A 141 15.39 8.64 6.50
CA ILE A 141 15.25 10.10 6.28
C ILE A 141 14.89 10.85 7.55
N PHE A 142 14.05 10.25 8.42
CA PHE A 142 13.53 10.94 9.59
C PHE A 142 14.29 10.54 10.87
N PRO A 143 14.70 11.54 11.70
CA PRO A 143 15.30 11.24 13.00
C PRO A 143 14.30 10.52 13.90
N TYR A 144 14.82 9.76 14.87
CA TYR A 144 14.02 8.86 15.72
C TYR A 144 12.77 9.53 16.31
N GLU A 145 12.90 10.78 16.79
CA GLU A 145 11.80 11.54 17.42
C GLU A 145 10.65 11.90 16.47
N GLN A 146 10.91 11.85 15.15
CA GLN A 146 9.94 12.23 14.12
C GLN A 146 9.39 11.02 13.33
N ARG A 147 9.99 9.85 13.46
CA ARG A 147 9.58 8.63 12.73
C ARG A 147 8.12 8.27 12.98
N GLY A 148 7.67 8.34 14.25
CA GLY A 148 6.27 8.05 14.60
C GLY A 148 5.28 8.97 13.89
N LYS A 149 5.61 10.28 13.77
CA LYS A 149 4.77 11.25 13.06
C LYS A 149 4.79 11.00 11.54
N ALA A 150 5.95 10.71 10.97
CA ALA A 150 6.10 10.38 9.56
C ALA A 150 5.33 9.10 9.20
N MET A 151 5.48 8.05 10.00
CA MET A 151 4.72 6.80 9.87
C MET A 151 3.21 7.03 9.97
N GLY A 152 2.74 7.78 10.98
CA GLY A 152 1.33 8.13 11.13
C GLY A 152 0.77 8.86 9.90
N SER A 153 1.56 9.75 9.29
CA SER A 153 1.17 10.45 8.06
C SER A 153 1.04 9.51 6.86
N VAL A 154 1.91 8.52 6.73
CA VAL A 154 1.81 7.52 5.65
C VAL A 154 0.70 6.50 5.94
N MET A 155 0.54 6.09 7.19
CA MET A 155 -0.54 5.18 7.60
C MET A 155 -1.93 5.81 7.48
N SER A 156 -2.07 7.15 7.45
CA SER A 156 -3.35 7.80 7.14
C SER A 156 -3.87 7.45 5.74
N ALA A 157 -2.98 7.03 4.81
CA ALA A 157 -3.37 6.49 3.52
C ALA A 157 -4.29 5.28 3.64
N PHE A 158 -4.15 4.46 4.70
CA PHE A 158 -5.06 3.35 4.97
C PHE A 158 -6.50 3.82 5.25
N ALA A 159 -6.65 4.85 6.08
CA ALA A 159 -7.97 5.41 6.37
C ALA A 159 -8.61 6.03 5.13
N ILE A 160 -7.82 6.73 4.31
CA ILE A 160 -8.29 7.34 3.06
C ILE A 160 -8.65 6.25 2.04
N ALA A 161 -7.82 5.20 1.91
CA ALA A 161 -8.07 4.08 1.02
C ALA A 161 -9.36 3.33 1.38
N SER A 162 -9.60 3.06 2.66
CA SER A 162 -10.80 2.35 3.12
C SER A 162 -12.06 3.20 3.00
N THR A 163 -11.97 4.52 3.26
CA THR A 163 -13.14 5.41 3.29
C THR A 163 -13.54 5.88 1.90
N PHE A 164 -12.58 6.17 1.03
CA PHE A 164 -12.83 6.73 -0.31
C PHE A 164 -12.40 5.80 -1.44
N GLY A 165 -11.25 5.12 -1.30
CA GLY A 165 -10.68 4.29 -2.36
C GLY A 165 -11.56 3.09 -2.67
N VAL A 166 -11.96 2.33 -1.67
CA VAL A 166 -12.79 1.13 -1.86
C VAL A 166 -14.19 1.46 -2.41
N PRO A 167 -14.97 2.43 -1.87
CA PRO A 167 -16.25 2.81 -2.46
C PRO A 167 -16.12 3.33 -3.90
N PHE A 168 -15.09 4.13 -4.19
CA PHE A 168 -14.86 4.63 -5.55
C PHE A 168 -14.54 3.50 -6.53
N ALA A 169 -13.70 2.57 -6.13
CA ALA A 169 -13.35 1.43 -6.95
C ALA A 169 -14.57 0.50 -7.19
N LEU A 170 -15.42 0.28 -6.16
CA LEU A 170 -16.69 -0.44 -6.33
C LEU A 170 -17.67 0.29 -7.26
N TYR A 171 -17.72 1.61 -7.18
CA TYR A 171 -18.51 2.41 -8.10
C TYR A 171 -18.08 2.20 -9.55
N LEU A 172 -16.77 2.18 -9.82
CA LEU A 172 -16.21 1.85 -11.13
C LEU A 172 -16.53 0.42 -11.57
N ALA A 173 -16.43 -0.55 -10.66
CA ALA A 173 -16.77 -1.93 -10.94
C ALA A 173 -18.24 -2.10 -11.35
N ASN A 174 -19.14 -1.34 -10.74
CA ASN A 174 -20.57 -1.34 -11.07
C ASN A 174 -20.88 -0.65 -12.41
N LEU A 175 -20.16 0.45 -12.73
CA LEU A 175 -20.44 1.23 -13.95
C LEU A 175 -19.86 0.60 -15.22
N ILE A 176 -18.69 0.00 -15.13
CA ILE A 176 -17.93 -0.47 -16.29
C ILE A 176 -17.85 -1.99 -16.27
N SER A 177 -17.06 -2.54 -15.38
CA SER A 177 -16.92 -3.98 -15.10
C SER A 177 -15.97 -4.17 -13.91
N TRP A 178 -15.91 -5.40 -13.38
CA TRP A 178 -14.97 -5.76 -12.32
C TRP A 178 -13.48 -5.64 -12.74
N HIS A 179 -13.20 -5.51 -14.03
CA HIS A 179 -11.85 -5.29 -14.57
C HIS A 179 -11.37 -3.83 -14.46
N ALA A 180 -12.28 -2.87 -14.16
CA ALA A 180 -11.98 -1.45 -14.20
C ALA A 180 -11.23 -0.91 -12.97
N PRO A 181 -11.49 -1.40 -11.75
CA PRO A 181 -10.70 -0.99 -10.59
C PRO A 181 -9.37 -1.66 -10.58
#